data_46757eb6356928de5843d37d46ebcf74
#
_entry.id   46757eb6356928de5843d37d46ebcf74
#
_cell.length_a   1.000
_cell.length_b   1.000
_cell.length_c   1.000
_cell.angle_alpha   90.00
_cell.angle_beta   90.00
_cell.angle_gamma   90.00
#
_symmetry.space_group_name_H-M   'P 1'
#
loop_
_entity.id
_entity.type
_entity.pdbx_description
1 polymer ?
#
loop_
_entity_poly.entity_id
_entity_poly.type
_entity_poly.pdbx_seq_one_letter_code
_entity_poly.pdbx_strand_id
1 'polypeptide(L)'
;MENISREKTINLDGDIVFKDVSFAYNDNLVLDKINLTIPKGKKVALVGLSGSGKSTIANIILRLYDNYSGSILINSKDIKELNLTDVRNSVSIVTQETILFNDSIFNNIKYGKLEANDEDINVVAQNAGVNSFADEMKQKLHSVIGESGIKLSGGQRQRIAIARALIKGAPFLIMDEATSSLDNITENKIHETINNVMNNKTKLIIAHRLSTIEDADIIYVLDKGKIENKGSHSELILKSTIYKKLQLREQLENEF
;
A
#
# COMPACT_ATOMS: atom_id res chain seq x y z
N MET A 1 14.22 -35.62 -13.24
CA MET A 1 12.96 -34.97 -12.76
C MET A 1 13.13 -34.82 -11.27
N GLU A 2 13.65 -33.65 -10.85
CA GLU A 2 13.83 -33.36 -9.43
C GLU A 2 12.46 -33.08 -8.81
N ASN A 3 12.17 -33.82 -7.74
CA ASN A 3 11.03 -33.57 -6.87
C ASN A 3 11.19 -32.18 -6.25
N ILE A 4 10.53 -31.19 -6.82
CA ILE A 4 10.30 -29.91 -6.14
C ILE A 4 9.33 -30.22 -5.00
N SER A 5 9.89 -30.47 -3.82
CA SER A 5 9.11 -30.53 -2.59
C SER A 5 8.33 -29.21 -2.52
N ARG A 6 6.99 -29.28 -2.53
CA ARG A 6 6.13 -28.15 -2.18
C ARG A 6 6.43 -27.82 -0.71
N GLU A 7 7.42 -26.95 -0.48
CA GLU A 7 7.60 -26.38 0.84
C GLU A 7 6.29 -25.74 1.26
N LYS A 8 5.84 -26.06 2.47
CA LYS A 8 4.62 -25.48 3.03
C LYS A 8 4.74 -23.96 2.98
N THR A 9 3.81 -23.32 2.30
CA THR A 9 3.69 -21.85 2.27
C THR A 9 3.72 -21.35 3.71
N ILE A 10 4.74 -20.58 4.07
CA ILE A 10 4.87 -20.05 5.44
C ILE A 10 3.86 -18.93 5.58
N ASN A 11 2.98 -19.04 6.57
CA ASN A 11 2.08 -17.94 6.90
C ASN A 11 2.90 -16.82 7.57
N LEU A 12 3.07 -15.70 6.84
CA LEU A 12 3.80 -14.52 7.30
C LEU A 12 2.86 -13.46 7.93
N ASP A 13 1.74 -13.90 8.48
CA ASP A 13 0.78 -13.03 9.16
C ASP A 13 1.25 -12.73 10.59
N GLY A 14 1.98 -11.63 10.76
CA GLY A 14 2.55 -11.18 12.04
C GLY A 14 2.98 -9.72 11.98
N ASP A 15 3.66 -9.26 13.03
CA ASP A 15 4.24 -7.91 13.07
C ASP A 15 5.35 -7.77 12.03
N ILE A 16 5.48 -6.57 11.42
CA ILE A 16 6.69 -6.18 10.69
C ILE A 16 7.51 -5.24 11.58
N VAL A 17 8.75 -5.60 11.84
CA VAL A 17 9.63 -4.85 12.74
C VAL A 17 10.92 -4.49 12.04
N PHE A 18 11.22 -3.20 11.94
CA PHE A 18 12.50 -2.66 11.48
C PHE A 18 13.40 -2.38 12.68
N LYS A 19 14.65 -2.86 12.63
CA LYS A 19 15.66 -2.66 13.68
C LYS A 19 16.92 -2.05 13.05
N ASP A 20 17.16 -0.78 13.34
CA ASP A 20 18.31 0.01 12.88
C ASP A 20 18.56 -0.08 11.36
N VAL A 21 17.47 -0.05 10.58
CA VAL A 21 17.55 -0.22 9.12
C VAL A 21 18.06 1.04 8.47
N SER A 22 19.20 0.94 7.76
CA SER A 22 19.73 2.01 6.92
C SER A 22 19.84 1.54 5.48
N PHE A 23 19.50 2.42 4.54
CA PHE A 23 19.49 2.10 3.11
C PHE A 23 19.92 3.31 2.27
N ALA A 24 20.68 3.06 1.23
CA ALA A 24 21.09 4.04 0.24
C ALA A 24 20.80 3.55 -1.18
N TYR A 25 20.35 4.47 -2.04
CA TYR A 25 20.40 4.28 -3.49
C TYR A 25 21.75 4.73 -3.98
N ASN A 26 22.59 3.79 -4.43
CA ASN A 26 24.01 4.03 -4.68
C ASN A 26 24.65 4.65 -3.42
N ASP A 27 25.22 5.86 -3.51
CA ASP A 27 25.87 6.56 -2.40
C ASP A 27 24.92 7.51 -1.63
N ASN A 28 23.66 7.65 -2.06
CA ASN A 28 22.71 8.55 -1.43
C ASN A 28 21.96 7.83 -0.31
N LEU A 29 22.29 8.16 0.95
CA LEU A 29 21.59 7.64 2.12
C LEU A 29 20.15 8.17 2.13
N VAL A 30 19.17 7.24 2.13
CA VAL A 30 17.74 7.54 2.11
C VAL A 30 17.06 7.17 3.42
N LEU A 31 17.49 6.07 4.06
CA LEU A 31 17.02 5.67 5.38
C LEU A 31 18.22 5.57 6.32
N ASP A 32 18.11 6.15 7.51
CA ASP A 32 19.17 6.18 8.51
C ASP A 32 18.65 5.66 9.86
N LYS A 33 19.03 4.41 10.20
CA LYS A 33 18.70 3.71 11.44
C LYS A 33 17.20 3.75 11.78
N ILE A 34 16.37 3.41 10.80
CA ILE A 34 14.91 3.31 10.96
C ILE A 34 14.57 2.21 11.96
N ASN A 35 13.83 2.59 12.99
CA ASN A 35 13.21 1.70 13.98
C ASN A 35 11.70 1.91 13.97
N LEU A 36 10.96 0.98 13.36
CA LEU A 36 9.51 1.05 13.32
C LEU A 36 8.88 -0.33 13.50
N THR A 37 7.67 -0.35 14.01
CA THR A 37 6.87 -1.56 14.14
C THR A 37 5.52 -1.34 13.49
N ILE A 38 5.09 -2.28 12.65
CA ILE A 38 3.75 -2.37 12.10
C ILE A 38 3.09 -3.58 12.76
N PRO A 39 2.31 -3.38 13.85
CA PRO A 39 1.70 -4.50 14.56
C PRO A 39 0.64 -5.19 13.72
N LYS A 40 0.51 -6.49 13.88
CA LYS A 40 -0.52 -7.29 13.21
C LYS A 40 -1.92 -6.72 13.44
N GLY A 41 -2.71 -6.63 12.38
CA GLY A 41 -4.09 -6.15 12.42
C GLY A 41 -4.24 -4.64 12.63
N LYS A 42 -3.15 -3.88 12.68
CA LYS A 42 -3.18 -2.44 12.89
C LYS A 42 -3.06 -1.64 11.60
N LYS A 43 -3.66 -0.45 11.59
CA LYS A 43 -3.49 0.58 10.58
C LYS A 43 -2.34 1.49 11.01
N VAL A 44 -1.21 1.41 10.31
CA VAL A 44 -0.03 2.24 10.54
C VAL A 44 0.12 3.22 9.38
N ALA A 45 0.38 4.48 9.69
CA ALA A 45 0.63 5.51 8.69
C ALA A 45 2.08 5.98 8.69
N LEU A 46 2.61 6.26 7.50
CA LEU A 46 3.88 6.97 7.30
C LEU A 46 3.59 8.32 6.67
N VAL A 47 4.01 9.39 7.32
CA VAL A 47 3.89 10.76 6.83
C VAL A 47 5.24 11.47 6.81
N GLY A 48 5.35 12.51 6.03
CA GLY A 48 6.57 13.30 5.90
C GLY A 48 6.64 13.96 4.52
N LEU A 49 7.58 14.88 4.35
CA LEU A 49 7.78 15.56 3.09
C LEU A 49 8.18 14.58 1.96
N SER A 50 8.00 15.01 0.71
CA SER A 50 8.50 14.25 -0.44
C SER A 50 10.00 13.97 -0.28
N GLY A 51 10.44 12.77 -0.66
CA GLY A 51 11.85 12.36 -0.50
C GLY A 51 12.26 11.97 0.93
N SER A 52 11.35 11.93 1.92
CA SER A 52 11.71 11.52 3.30
C SER A 52 11.96 10.01 3.47
N GLY A 53 11.72 9.16 2.45
CA GLY A 53 12.01 7.73 2.49
C GLY A 53 10.79 6.81 2.66
N LYS A 54 9.56 7.34 2.64
CA LYS A 54 8.32 6.57 2.87
C LYS A 54 8.14 5.40 1.88
N SER A 55 8.17 5.68 0.58
CA SER A 55 8.03 4.64 -0.47
C SER A 55 9.21 3.66 -0.47
N THR A 56 10.39 4.10 -0.02
CA THR A 56 11.56 3.22 0.14
C THR A 56 11.30 2.16 1.21
N ILE A 57 10.62 2.49 2.32
CA ILE A 57 10.20 1.51 3.34
C ILE A 57 9.29 0.44 2.72
N ALA A 58 8.29 0.84 1.91
CA ALA A 58 7.42 -0.09 1.21
C ALA A 58 8.19 -1.01 0.25
N ASN A 59 9.12 -0.44 -0.51
CA ASN A 59 9.95 -1.18 -1.46
C ASN A 59 10.84 -2.24 -0.80
N ILE A 60 11.40 -1.92 0.38
CA ILE A 60 12.22 -2.87 1.14
C ILE A 60 11.35 -3.98 1.74
N ILE A 61 10.14 -3.70 2.22
CA ILE A 61 9.19 -4.73 2.68
C ILE A 61 8.89 -5.75 1.56
N LEU A 62 8.77 -5.28 0.32
CA LEU A 62 8.56 -6.11 -0.86
C LEU A 62 9.83 -6.83 -1.34
N ARG A 63 10.96 -6.60 -0.66
CA ARG A 63 12.28 -7.10 -1.09
C ARG A 63 12.58 -6.76 -2.54
N LEU A 64 12.34 -5.50 -2.93
CA LEU A 64 12.86 -4.95 -4.17
C LEU A 64 14.34 -4.55 -4.02
N TYR A 65 14.78 -4.36 -2.78
CA TYR A 65 16.16 -4.07 -2.39
C TYR A 65 16.52 -4.87 -1.15
N ASP A 66 17.62 -5.62 -1.21
CA ASP A 66 18.15 -6.44 -0.10
C ASP A 66 19.47 -5.87 0.47
N ASN A 67 20.00 -4.79 -0.11
CA ASN A 67 21.28 -4.16 0.24
C ASN A 67 21.15 -3.09 1.36
N TYR A 68 20.34 -3.36 2.37
CA TYR A 68 20.21 -2.53 3.56
C TYR A 68 21.01 -3.12 4.75
N SER A 69 21.43 -2.26 5.69
CA SER A 69 21.96 -2.66 7.00
C SER A 69 20.81 -2.74 8.03
N GLY A 70 21.09 -3.36 9.18
CA GLY A 70 20.07 -3.66 10.18
C GLY A 70 19.26 -4.91 9.82
N SER A 71 18.10 -5.10 10.44
CA SER A 71 17.21 -6.26 10.18
C SER A 71 15.75 -5.86 10.07
N ILE A 72 15.02 -6.61 9.25
CA ILE A 72 13.56 -6.49 9.11
C ILE A 72 12.96 -7.84 9.38
N LEU A 73 12.10 -7.90 10.38
CA LEU A 73 11.46 -9.14 10.80
C LEU A 73 9.99 -9.14 10.38
N ILE A 74 9.51 -10.26 9.86
CA ILE A 74 8.08 -10.55 9.71
C ILE A 74 7.77 -11.75 10.59
N ASN A 75 6.84 -11.59 11.53
CA ASN A 75 6.52 -12.63 12.50
C ASN A 75 7.79 -13.21 13.17
N SER A 76 8.69 -12.34 13.62
CA SER A 76 9.99 -12.64 14.28
C SER A 76 11.03 -13.36 13.40
N LYS A 77 10.80 -13.54 12.09
CA LYS A 77 11.76 -14.10 11.14
C LYS A 77 12.36 -13.00 10.28
N ASP A 78 13.68 -13.03 10.06
CA ASP A 78 14.32 -12.06 9.16
C ASP A 78 13.81 -12.24 7.73
N ILE A 79 13.37 -11.14 7.13
CA ILE A 79 12.78 -11.14 5.78
C ILE A 79 13.78 -11.66 4.72
N LYS A 80 15.10 -11.52 4.95
CA LYS A 80 16.14 -12.02 4.04
C LYS A 80 16.23 -13.54 4.03
N GLU A 81 15.85 -14.20 5.13
CA GLU A 81 15.87 -15.66 5.26
C GLU A 81 14.60 -16.31 4.69
N LEU A 82 13.58 -15.52 4.38
CA LEU A 82 12.30 -16.02 3.87
C LEU A 82 12.37 -16.23 2.35
N ASN A 83 11.54 -17.13 1.82
CA ASN A 83 11.34 -17.25 0.39
C ASN A 83 10.72 -15.97 -0.18
N LEU A 84 11.30 -15.44 -1.27
CA LEU A 84 10.85 -14.19 -1.89
C LEU A 84 9.39 -14.26 -2.35
N THR A 85 8.96 -15.41 -2.86
CA THR A 85 7.58 -15.64 -3.29
C THR A 85 6.61 -15.57 -2.09
N ASP A 86 6.98 -16.16 -0.94
CA ASP A 86 6.15 -16.12 0.27
C ASP A 86 6.01 -14.69 0.81
N VAL A 87 7.12 -13.92 0.84
CA VAL A 87 7.10 -12.52 1.24
C VAL A 87 6.15 -11.72 0.33
N ARG A 88 6.31 -11.84 -0.98
CA ARG A 88 5.49 -11.11 -1.95
C ARG A 88 4.04 -11.57 -1.96
N ASN A 89 3.76 -12.84 -1.73
CA ASN A 89 2.39 -13.35 -1.59
C ASN A 89 1.70 -12.81 -0.33
N SER A 90 2.47 -12.53 0.72
CA SER A 90 1.94 -12.00 1.98
C SER A 90 1.61 -10.51 1.93
N VAL A 91 2.00 -9.79 0.86
CA VAL A 91 1.82 -8.34 0.74
C VAL A 91 1.01 -8.00 -0.50
N SER A 92 -0.12 -7.32 -0.33
CA SER A 92 -0.80 -6.56 -1.40
C SER A 92 -0.27 -5.14 -1.42
N ILE A 93 -0.07 -4.57 -2.60
CA ILE A 93 0.36 -3.17 -2.74
C ILE A 93 -0.48 -2.44 -3.77
N VAL A 94 -0.82 -1.18 -3.45
CA VAL A 94 -1.31 -0.19 -4.40
C VAL A 94 -0.30 0.94 -4.42
N THR A 95 0.35 1.14 -5.56
CA THR A 95 1.40 2.15 -5.76
C THR A 95 0.82 3.47 -6.24
N GLN A 96 1.55 4.56 -6.02
CA GLN A 96 1.22 5.89 -6.52
C GLN A 96 1.03 5.88 -8.04
N GLU A 97 2.00 5.32 -8.76
CA GLU A 97 1.88 5.09 -10.20
C GLU A 97 1.22 3.73 -10.46
N THR A 98 0.03 3.77 -11.03
CA THR A 98 -0.73 2.56 -11.32
C THR A 98 -0.29 1.97 -12.66
N ILE A 99 0.31 0.78 -12.61
CA ILE A 99 0.67 0.01 -13.82
C ILE A 99 -0.47 -0.95 -14.14
N LEU A 100 -1.05 -0.79 -15.33
CA LEU A 100 -2.06 -1.69 -15.90
C LEU A 100 -1.54 -2.34 -17.18
N PHE A 101 -1.94 -3.58 -17.40
CA PHE A 101 -1.61 -4.31 -18.61
C PHE A 101 -2.58 -3.96 -19.75
N ASN A 102 -2.11 -4.04 -21.00
CA ASN A 102 -2.96 -3.91 -22.18
C ASN A 102 -3.86 -5.13 -22.32
N ASP A 103 -4.88 -5.18 -21.48
CA ASP A 103 -5.83 -6.29 -21.36
C ASP A 103 -7.19 -5.74 -20.91
N SER A 104 -8.16 -6.60 -20.66
CA SER A 104 -9.45 -6.23 -20.10
C SER A 104 -9.32 -5.75 -18.65
N ILE A 105 -10.31 -4.99 -18.17
CA ILE A 105 -10.43 -4.63 -16.74
C ILE A 105 -10.48 -5.90 -15.90
N PHE A 106 -11.28 -6.89 -16.32
CA PHE A 106 -11.42 -8.18 -15.66
C PHE A 106 -10.07 -8.88 -15.45
N ASN A 107 -9.27 -9.04 -16.49
CA ASN A 107 -7.97 -9.68 -16.42
C ASN A 107 -6.98 -8.86 -15.57
N ASN A 108 -7.04 -7.53 -15.67
CA ASN A 108 -6.23 -6.66 -14.81
C ASN A 108 -6.50 -6.88 -13.32
N ILE A 109 -7.74 -7.13 -12.92
CA ILE A 109 -8.10 -7.50 -11.54
C ILE A 109 -7.62 -8.91 -11.23
N LYS A 110 -7.87 -9.88 -12.13
CA LYS A 110 -7.52 -11.30 -11.99
C LYS A 110 -6.01 -11.54 -11.80
N TYR A 111 -5.15 -10.67 -12.32
CA TYR A 111 -3.70 -10.74 -12.06
C TYR A 111 -3.32 -10.62 -10.57
N GLY A 112 -4.21 -10.15 -9.71
CA GLY A 112 -4.01 -10.19 -8.26
C GLY A 112 -4.11 -11.60 -7.68
N LYS A 113 -4.94 -12.48 -8.30
CA LYS A 113 -5.14 -13.88 -7.91
C LYS A 113 -5.65 -14.66 -9.13
N LEU A 114 -4.74 -15.39 -9.79
CA LEU A 114 -5.04 -16.05 -11.07
C LEU A 114 -6.14 -17.12 -10.96
N GLU A 115 -6.26 -17.77 -9.80
CA GLU A 115 -7.26 -18.80 -9.51
C GLU A 115 -8.61 -18.22 -9.05
N ALA A 116 -8.75 -16.89 -8.99
CA ALA A 116 -10.01 -16.25 -8.62
C ALA A 116 -11.11 -16.60 -9.64
N ASN A 117 -12.29 -16.92 -9.13
CA ASN A 117 -13.47 -17.12 -9.95
C ASN A 117 -14.09 -15.78 -10.37
N ASP A 118 -15.02 -15.82 -11.31
CA ASP A 118 -15.65 -14.61 -11.85
C ASP A 118 -16.49 -13.86 -10.80
N GLU A 119 -17.09 -14.58 -9.85
CA GLU A 119 -17.88 -13.98 -8.78
C GLU A 119 -16.98 -13.15 -7.83
N ASP A 120 -15.85 -13.71 -7.40
CA ASP A 120 -14.86 -13.00 -6.57
C ASP A 120 -14.38 -11.71 -7.26
N ILE A 121 -14.12 -11.77 -8.57
CA ILE A 121 -13.68 -10.61 -9.36
C ILE A 121 -14.77 -9.55 -9.41
N ASN A 122 -16.03 -9.94 -9.65
CA ASN A 122 -17.16 -9.01 -9.66
C ASN A 122 -17.37 -8.33 -8.31
N VAL A 123 -17.25 -9.07 -7.21
CA VAL A 123 -17.37 -8.54 -5.84
C VAL A 123 -16.29 -7.48 -5.58
N VAL A 124 -15.01 -7.76 -5.86
CA VAL A 124 -13.96 -6.78 -5.62
C VAL A 124 -14.02 -5.59 -6.59
N ALA A 125 -14.49 -5.81 -7.82
CA ALA A 125 -14.72 -4.73 -8.79
C ALA A 125 -15.82 -3.77 -8.29
N GLN A 126 -16.91 -4.31 -7.76
CA GLN A 126 -17.97 -3.53 -7.16
C GLN A 126 -17.47 -2.77 -5.93
N ASN A 127 -16.78 -3.46 -5.02
CA ASN A 127 -16.23 -2.89 -3.80
C ASN A 127 -15.26 -1.74 -4.09
N ALA A 128 -14.41 -1.86 -5.09
CA ALA A 128 -13.49 -0.81 -5.51
C ALA A 128 -14.14 0.27 -6.40
N GLY A 129 -15.45 0.21 -6.62
CA GLY A 129 -16.18 1.17 -7.46
C GLY A 129 -15.82 1.09 -8.95
N VAL A 130 -15.27 -0.04 -9.42
CA VAL A 130 -14.91 -0.23 -10.83
C VAL A 130 -16.15 -0.31 -11.71
N ASN A 131 -17.23 -0.94 -11.24
CA ASN A 131 -18.47 -1.11 -11.99
C ASN A 131 -19.11 0.23 -12.37
N SER A 132 -18.93 1.29 -11.55
CA SER A 132 -19.52 2.60 -11.81
C SER A 132 -19.11 3.22 -13.15
N PHE A 133 -17.95 2.84 -13.70
CA PHE A 133 -17.52 3.30 -15.03
C PHE A 133 -17.43 2.14 -16.05
N ALA A 134 -17.15 0.92 -15.58
CA ALA A 134 -17.06 -0.23 -16.46
C ALA A 134 -18.42 -0.57 -17.11
N ASP A 135 -19.54 -0.37 -16.41
CA ASP A 135 -20.88 -0.64 -16.92
C ASP A 135 -21.28 0.29 -18.08
N GLU A 136 -20.67 1.46 -18.19
CA GLU A 136 -20.83 2.39 -19.30
C GLU A 136 -20.01 1.97 -20.54
N MET A 137 -19.04 1.07 -20.38
CA MET A 137 -18.21 0.59 -21.48
C MET A 137 -18.91 -0.54 -22.27
N LYS A 138 -18.64 -0.60 -23.57
CA LYS A 138 -19.31 -1.55 -24.49
C LYS A 138 -19.24 -3.02 -24.05
N GLN A 139 -18.14 -3.46 -23.45
CA GLN A 139 -17.93 -4.83 -22.99
C GLN A 139 -17.80 -4.90 -21.44
N LYS A 140 -18.25 -3.87 -20.73
CA LYS A 140 -18.20 -3.77 -19.27
C LYS A 140 -16.80 -4.13 -18.73
N LEU A 141 -16.69 -5.04 -17.76
CA LEU A 141 -15.41 -5.49 -17.21
C LEU A 141 -14.50 -6.18 -18.24
N HIS A 142 -15.04 -6.70 -19.33
CA HIS A 142 -14.26 -7.31 -20.42
C HIS A 142 -13.72 -6.30 -21.44
N SER A 143 -13.94 -5.00 -21.22
CA SER A 143 -13.41 -3.95 -22.09
C SER A 143 -11.89 -3.85 -21.98
N VAL A 144 -11.20 -3.88 -23.13
CA VAL A 144 -9.74 -3.71 -23.23
C VAL A 144 -9.37 -2.25 -23.05
N ILE A 145 -8.50 -1.97 -22.09
CA ILE A 145 -8.19 -0.61 -21.61
C ILE A 145 -7.01 0.07 -22.33
N GLY A 146 -6.33 -0.67 -23.22
CA GLY A 146 -5.17 -0.16 -23.94
C GLY A 146 -3.88 -0.20 -23.11
N GLU A 147 -2.78 0.19 -23.74
CA GLU A 147 -1.46 0.19 -23.09
C GLU A 147 -1.48 1.12 -21.87
N SER A 148 -1.00 0.63 -20.73
CA SER A 148 -1.00 1.34 -19.44
C SER A 148 -2.36 1.94 -19.04
N GLY A 149 -3.47 1.42 -19.60
CA GLY A 149 -4.81 1.94 -19.30
C GLY A 149 -5.08 3.33 -19.87
N ILE A 150 -4.52 3.67 -21.04
CA ILE A 150 -4.62 5.00 -21.66
C ILE A 150 -6.07 5.46 -21.90
N LYS A 151 -7.01 4.52 -22.02
CA LYS A 151 -8.44 4.82 -22.22
C LYS A 151 -9.16 5.22 -20.93
N LEU A 152 -8.48 5.19 -19.78
CA LEU A 152 -9.03 5.40 -18.45
C LEU A 152 -8.50 6.69 -17.81
N SER A 153 -9.32 7.32 -16.97
CA SER A 153 -8.85 8.39 -16.09
C SER A 153 -7.88 7.86 -15.02
N GLY A 154 -7.11 8.74 -14.37
CA GLY A 154 -6.22 8.36 -13.26
C GLY A 154 -6.97 7.63 -12.14
N GLY A 155 -8.12 8.16 -11.72
CA GLY A 155 -8.94 7.54 -10.69
C GLY A 155 -9.54 6.20 -11.09
N GLN A 156 -9.90 5.99 -12.38
CA GLN A 156 -10.37 4.69 -12.88
C GLN A 156 -9.25 3.65 -12.85
N ARG A 157 -8.02 4.03 -13.27
CA ARG A 157 -6.85 3.14 -13.17
C ARG A 157 -6.58 2.75 -11.71
N GLN A 158 -6.65 3.71 -10.82
CA GLN A 158 -6.39 3.50 -9.39
C GLN A 158 -7.40 2.54 -8.74
N ARG A 159 -8.70 2.66 -9.09
CA ARG A 159 -9.74 1.73 -8.64
C ARG A 159 -9.50 0.29 -9.10
N ILE A 160 -9.01 0.09 -10.32
CA ILE A 160 -8.62 -1.24 -10.82
C ILE A 160 -7.43 -1.80 -10.01
N ALA A 161 -6.41 -0.98 -9.70
CA ALA A 161 -5.29 -1.40 -8.88
C ALA A 161 -5.70 -1.78 -7.45
N ILE A 162 -6.65 -1.04 -6.87
CA ILE A 162 -7.24 -1.35 -5.57
C ILE A 162 -7.99 -2.69 -5.63
N ALA A 163 -8.85 -2.91 -6.64
CA ALA A 163 -9.53 -4.19 -6.84
C ALA A 163 -8.53 -5.35 -6.97
N ARG A 164 -7.43 -5.16 -7.72
CA ARG A 164 -6.33 -6.12 -7.85
C ARG A 164 -5.66 -6.43 -6.50
N ALA A 165 -5.46 -5.44 -5.66
CA ALA A 165 -4.89 -5.63 -4.33
C ALA A 165 -5.84 -6.35 -3.38
N LEU A 166 -7.14 -6.05 -3.46
CA LEU A 166 -8.19 -6.68 -2.64
C LEU A 166 -8.40 -8.15 -2.99
N ILE A 167 -8.46 -8.51 -4.29
CA ILE A 167 -8.65 -9.91 -4.73
C ILE A 167 -7.52 -10.82 -4.28
N LYS A 168 -6.29 -10.30 -4.16
CA LYS A 168 -5.14 -11.04 -3.66
C LYS A 168 -5.35 -11.51 -2.22
N GLY A 169 -6.03 -10.72 -1.40
CA GLY A 169 -6.40 -11.09 -0.03
C GLY A 169 -5.23 -11.28 0.93
N ALA A 170 -4.04 -10.72 0.62
CA ALA A 170 -2.84 -10.85 1.44
C ALA A 170 -3.05 -10.34 2.88
N PRO A 171 -2.32 -10.86 3.90
CA PRO A 171 -2.40 -10.39 5.28
C PRO A 171 -1.94 -8.95 5.48
N PHE A 172 -1.04 -8.45 4.61
CA PHE A 172 -0.57 -7.06 4.61
C PHE A 172 -1.09 -6.31 3.39
N LEU A 173 -1.57 -5.07 3.61
CA LEU A 173 -1.88 -4.12 2.55
C LEU A 173 -0.97 -2.89 2.70
N ILE A 174 -0.22 -2.58 1.65
CA ILE A 174 0.51 -1.32 1.53
C ILE A 174 -0.23 -0.44 0.54
N MET A 175 -0.50 0.81 0.94
CA MET A 175 -1.07 1.84 0.09
C MET A 175 -0.10 3.01 0.03
N ASP A 176 0.53 3.21 -1.13
CA ASP A 176 1.47 4.31 -1.35
C ASP A 176 0.78 5.37 -2.21
N GLU A 177 0.25 6.43 -1.56
CA GLU A 177 -0.52 7.52 -2.17
C GLU A 177 -1.66 7.03 -3.10
N ALA A 178 -2.23 5.91 -2.73
CA ALA A 178 -3.13 5.12 -3.58
C ALA A 178 -4.47 5.79 -3.88
N THR A 179 -4.79 6.93 -3.29
CA THR A 179 -6.06 7.64 -3.49
C THR A 179 -5.86 9.08 -3.97
N SER A 180 -4.62 9.50 -4.24
CA SER A 180 -4.28 10.88 -4.60
C SER A 180 -4.94 11.41 -5.88
N SER A 181 -5.33 10.53 -6.81
CA SER A 181 -6.01 10.88 -8.06
C SER A 181 -7.54 10.73 -8.01
N LEU A 182 -8.11 10.48 -6.82
CA LEU A 182 -9.54 10.33 -6.61
C LEU A 182 -10.15 11.65 -6.09
N ASP A 183 -11.42 11.87 -6.44
CA ASP A 183 -12.24 12.88 -5.78
C ASP A 183 -12.58 12.45 -4.35
N ASN A 184 -12.85 13.39 -3.47
CA ASN A 184 -13.06 13.15 -2.03
C ASN A 184 -14.21 12.15 -1.74
N ILE A 185 -15.30 12.14 -2.56
CA ILE A 185 -16.43 11.23 -2.36
C ILE A 185 -16.02 9.79 -2.68
N THR A 186 -15.32 9.59 -3.80
CA THR A 186 -14.81 8.28 -4.22
C THR A 186 -13.72 7.79 -3.26
N GLU A 187 -12.84 8.68 -2.80
CA GLU A 187 -11.79 8.36 -1.81
C GLU A 187 -12.40 7.83 -0.52
N ASN A 188 -13.38 8.53 0.06
CA ASN A 188 -14.04 8.09 1.30
C ASN A 188 -14.71 6.71 1.14
N LYS A 189 -15.45 6.48 0.04
CA LYS A 189 -16.04 5.17 -0.24
C LYS A 189 -15.02 4.05 -0.33
N ILE A 190 -13.88 4.32 -0.96
CA ILE A 190 -12.79 3.34 -1.07
C ILE A 190 -12.16 3.08 0.29
N HIS A 191 -11.95 4.10 1.11
CA HIS A 191 -11.43 3.93 2.47
C HIS A 191 -12.39 3.11 3.34
N GLU A 192 -13.69 3.38 3.31
CA GLU A 192 -14.69 2.56 3.98
C GLU A 192 -14.66 1.10 3.50
N THR A 193 -14.57 0.90 2.18
CA THR A 193 -14.47 -0.44 1.59
C THR A 193 -13.22 -1.18 2.05
N ILE A 194 -12.06 -0.53 2.00
CA ILE A 194 -10.79 -1.10 2.45
C ILE A 194 -10.87 -1.44 3.95
N ASN A 195 -11.45 -0.58 4.76
CA ASN A 195 -11.61 -0.84 6.18
C ASN A 195 -12.52 -2.04 6.43
N ASN A 196 -13.58 -2.23 5.65
CA ASN A 196 -14.51 -3.34 5.78
C ASN A 196 -13.91 -4.66 5.25
N VAL A 197 -13.37 -4.66 4.02
CA VAL A 197 -12.83 -5.87 3.36
C VAL A 197 -11.52 -6.32 4.00
N MET A 198 -10.70 -5.36 4.45
CA MET A 198 -9.42 -5.60 5.11
C MET A 198 -9.52 -5.45 6.64
N ASN A 199 -10.70 -5.70 7.20
CA ASN A 199 -10.88 -5.68 8.64
C ASN A 199 -9.95 -6.74 9.29
N ASN A 200 -9.30 -6.38 10.40
CA ASN A 200 -8.30 -7.19 11.10
C ASN A 200 -7.04 -7.55 10.30
N LYS A 201 -6.85 -7.00 9.09
CA LYS A 201 -5.59 -7.14 8.36
C LYS A 201 -4.67 -5.95 8.63
N THR A 202 -3.37 -6.20 8.52
CA THR A 202 -2.36 -5.17 8.74
C THR A 202 -2.31 -4.22 7.56
N LYS A 203 -2.34 -2.92 7.82
CA LYS A 203 -2.34 -1.87 6.79
C LYS A 203 -1.19 -0.89 7.03
N LEU A 204 -0.39 -0.64 6.00
CA LEU A 204 0.60 0.43 5.95
C LEU A 204 0.15 1.45 4.92
N ILE A 205 -0.17 2.65 5.39
CA ILE A 205 -0.65 3.75 4.55
C ILE A 205 0.45 4.80 4.46
N ILE A 206 0.92 5.07 3.27
CA ILE A 206 1.79 6.20 2.95
C ILE A 206 0.88 7.26 2.35
N ALA A 207 0.66 8.35 3.07
CA ALA A 207 -0.28 9.37 2.67
C ALA A 207 0.36 10.76 2.64
N HIS A 208 -0.12 11.57 1.70
CA HIS A 208 0.12 13.02 1.67
C HIS A 208 -1.03 13.77 2.34
N ARG A 209 -2.24 13.20 2.37
CA ARG A 209 -3.42 13.79 3.02
C ARG A 209 -3.55 13.22 4.43
N LEU A 210 -3.63 14.09 5.42
CA LEU A 210 -3.77 13.69 6.81
C LEU A 210 -5.18 13.13 7.11
N SER A 211 -6.20 13.64 6.42
CA SER A 211 -7.57 13.12 6.48
C SER A 211 -7.66 11.59 6.25
N THR A 212 -6.75 11.06 5.43
CA THR A 212 -6.65 9.62 5.13
C THR A 212 -6.16 8.77 6.29
N ILE A 213 -5.47 9.39 7.27
CA ILE A 213 -4.70 8.69 8.30
C ILE A 213 -5.06 9.11 9.73
N GLU A 214 -6.00 10.02 9.92
CA GLU A 214 -6.41 10.49 11.26
C GLU A 214 -6.88 9.34 12.15
N ASP A 215 -7.49 8.31 11.56
CA ASP A 215 -7.94 7.08 12.22
C ASP A 215 -6.86 5.97 12.31
N ALA A 216 -5.60 6.28 11.95
CA ALA A 216 -4.52 5.30 12.08
C ALA A 216 -4.18 5.03 13.54
N ASP A 217 -3.98 3.73 13.88
CA ASP A 217 -3.57 3.32 15.23
C ASP A 217 -2.21 3.91 15.62
N ILE A 218 -1.30 4.03 14.65
CA ILE A 218 0.05 4.57 14.85
C ILE A 218 0.43 5.38 13.59
N ILE A 219 0.92 6.58 13.81
CA ILE A 219 1.48 7.42 12.75
C ILE A 219 2.97 7.62 13.04
N TYR A 220 3.82 7.35 12.05
CA TYR A 220 5.25 7.67 12.08
C TYR A 220 5.50 8.89 11.19
N VAL A 221 6.16 9.90 11.75
CA VAL A 221 6.58 11.10 11.04
C VAL A 221 8.03 10.92 10.60
N LEU A 222 8.25 10.89 9.27
CA LEU A 222 9.58 10.76 8.68
C LEU A 222 10.10 12.14 8.24
N ASP A 223 11.35 12.41 8.58
CA ASP A 223 12.11 13.55 8.06
C ASP A 223 13.53 13.10 7.69
N LYS A 224 13.93 13.40 6.45
CA LYS A 224 15.30 13.14 5.95
C LYS A 224 15.82 11.75 6.29
N GLY A 225 14.99 10.73 6.07
CA GLY A 225 15.36 9.33 6.28
C GLY A 225 15.34 8.86 7.74
N LYS A 226 14.82 9.65 8.68
CA LYS A 226 14.71 9.30 10.10
C LYS A 226 13.27 9.38 10.58
N ILE A 227 12.95 8.61 11.64
CA ILE A 227 11.70 8.78 12.36
C ILE A 227 11.88 9.93 13.36
N GLU A 228 11.21 11.04 13.10
CA GLU A 228 11.23 12.23 13.95
C GLU A 228 10.28 12.04 15.14
N ASN A 229 9.07 11.54 14.88
CA ASN A 229 8.06 11.31 15.90
C ASN A 229 7.18 10.11 15.57
N LYS A 230 6.51 9.56 16.59
CA LYS A 230 5.43 8.59 16.46
C LYS A 230 4.34 8.86 17.48
N GLY A 231 3.10 8.51 17.14
CA GLY A 231 1.95 8.64 18.03
C GLY A 231 0.64 8.55 17.29
N SER A 232 -0.44 8.85 17.99
CA SER A 232 -1.76 9.09 17.39
C SER A 232 -1.82 10.48 16.74
N HIS A 233 -2.84 10.72 15.91
CA HIS A 233 -3.11 12.05 15.33
C HIS A 233 -3.15 13.15 16.42
N SER A 234 -3.91 12.96 17.48
CA SER A 234 -4.05 13.92 18.57
C SER A 234 -2.75 14.21 19.31
N GLU A 235 -1.89 13.20 19.50
CA GLU A 235 -0.58 13.39 20.12
C GLU A 235 0.40 14.14 19.22
N LEU A 236 0.41 13.82 17.92
CA LEU A 236 1.33 14.42 16.97
C LEU A 236 1.01 15.89 16.67
N ILE A 237 -0.26 16.28 16.66
CA ILE A 237 -0.66 17.68 16.59
C ILE A 237 -0.03 18.49 17.75
N LEU A 238 0.14 17.93 18.91
CA LEU A 238 0.72 18.63 20.06
C LEU A 238 2.26 18.60 20.03
N LYS A 239 2.87 17.51 19.61
CA LYS A 239 4.29 17.22 19.82
C LYS A 239 5.17 17.46 18.57
N SER A 240 4.67 17.19 17.36
CA SER A 240 5.49 17.23 16.14
C SER A 240 5.29 18.54 15.37
N THR A 241 6.37 19.30 15.21
CA THR A 241 6.37 20.51 14.39
C THR A 241 6.18 20.19 12.91
N ILE A 242 6.73 19.06 12.44
CA ILE A 242 6.60 18.62 11.05
C ILE A 242 5.16 18.20 10.77
N TYR A 243 4.54 17.44 11.66
CA TYR A 243 3.14 17.02 11.51
C TYR A 243 2.18 18.21 11.45
N LYS A 244 2.38 19.21 12.32
CA LYS A 244 1.62 20.47 12.28
C LYS A 244 1.76 21.19 10.93
N LYS A 245 2.98 21.26 10.39
CA LYS A 245 3.22 21.90 9.08
C LYS A 245 2.52 21.16 7.95
N LEU A 246 2.51 19.81 7.98
CA LEU A 246 1.78 19.01 6.99
C LEU A 246 0.27 19.29 7.07
N GLN A 247 -0.29 19.38 8.28
CA GLN A 247 -1.70 19.69 8.49
C GLN A 247 -2.09 21.08 7.95
N LEU A 248 -1.29 22.09 8.27
CA LEU A 248 -1.54 23.46 7.79
C LEU A 248 -1.48 23.54 6.26
N ARG A 249 -0.54 22.81 5.64
CA ARG A 249 -0.44 22.77 4.18
C ARG A 249 -1.69 22.15 3.54
N GLU A 250 -2.18 21.02 4.07
CA GLU A 250 -3.40 20.39 3.57
C GLU A 250 -4.63 21.28 3.74
N GLN A 251 -4.75 22.00 4.86
CA GLN A 251 -5.84 22.96 5.07
C GLN A 251 -5.84 24.06 4.00
N LEU A 252 -4.67 24.62 3.69
CA LEU A 252 -4.53 25.64 2.66
C LEU A 252 -4.83 25.10 1.24
N GLU A 253 -4.45 23.85 0.94
CA GLU A 253 -4.75 23.20 -0.35
C GLU A 253 -6.27 22.88 -0.52
N ASN A 254 -7.02 22.75 0.56
CA ASN A 254 -8.47 22.52 0.54
C ASN A 254 -9.31 23.82 0.51
N GLU A 255 -8.72 24.99 0.73
CA GLU A 255 -9.39 26.30 0.67
C GLU A 255 -9.41 26.93 -0.73
N PHE A 256 -8.71 26.35 -1.69
CA PHE A 256 -8.62 26.75 -3.10
C PHE A 256 -9.17 25.66 -4.03
#